data_46bc0a592e5f9fd1ad84ff3c529c1ffb
#
_entry.id   46bc0a592e5f9fd1ad84ff3c529c1ffb
#
_cell.length_a   1.000
_cell.length_b   1.000
_cell.length_c   1.000
_cell.angle_alpha   90.00
_cell.angle_beta   90.00
_cell.angle_gamma   90.00
#
_symmetry.space_group_name_H-M   'P 1'
#
loop_
_entity.id
_entity.type
_entity.pdbx_description
1 polymer ?
#
loop_
_entity_poly.entity_id
_entity_poly.type
_entity_poly.pdbx_seq_one_letter_code
_entity_poly.pdbx_strand_id
1 'polypeptide(L)'
;MPFVIPKDTYAGKVNALTFGSGDKAVTVGGENGLPFLSFECSIPNRPLIALEIQDVAPSDWPDTVRKVYDGVSDSPAKWARFCQDSLGAKIVALRLTGTHPDRENRSAEDAVKTVT
;
A
#
# COMPACT_ATOMS: atom_id res chain seq x y z
N MET A 1 39.64 -4.19 24.84
CA MET A 1 38.68 -5.15 24.26
C MET A 1 37.86 -4.45 23.19
N PRO A 2 37.68 -5.04 22.05
CA PRO A 2 36.78 -4.45 21.06
C PRO A 2 35.34 -4.48 21.58
N PHE A 3 34.64 -3.41 21.37
CA PHE A 3 33.22 -3.32 21.72
C PHE A 3 32.41 -4.26 20.79
N VAL A 4 31.60 -5.12 21.38
CA VAL A 4 30.68 -5.99 20.64
C VAL A 4 29.27 -5.46 20.88
N ILE A 5 28.57 -5.12 19.79
CA ILE A 5 27.19 -4.69 19.86
C ILE A 5 26.34 -5.85 20.40
N PRO A 6 25.63 -5.67 21.54
CA PRO A 6 24.73 -6.71 22.03
C PRO A 6 23.60 -6.93 21.01
N LYS A 7 23.22 -8.19 20.81
CA LYS A 7 22.17 -8.60 19.87
C LYS A 7 21.17 -9.48 20.60
N ASP A 8 19.89 -9.18 20.40
CA ASP A 8 18.82 -10.06 20.83
C ASP A 8 18.51 -11.11 19.75
N THR A 9 18.00 -12.25 20.18
CA THR A 9 17.54 -13.33 19.33
C THR A 9 16.03 -13.40 19.33
N TYR A 10 15.45 -13.48 18.13
CA TYR A 10 14.01 -13.52 17.94
C TYR A 10 13.59 -14.89 17.44
N ALA A 11 12.60 -15.51 18.10
CA ALA A 11 12.01 -16.79 17.67
C ALA A 11 10.91 -16.60 16.61
N GLY A 12 10.29 -15.42 16.58
CA GLY A 12 9.24 -15.09 15.63
C GLY A 12 9.77 -14.61 14.28
N LYS A 13 8.91 -14.71 13.28
CA LYS A 13 9.17 -14.19 11.92
C LYS A 13 7.89 -13.63 11.34
N VAL A 14 7.99 -12.48 10.67
CA VAL A 14 6.87 -11.93 9.89
C VAL A 14 6.71 -12.76 8.61
N ASN A 15 5.47 -13.11 8.27
CA ASN A 15 5.19 -13.83 7.03
C ASN A 15 5.58 -12.98 5.82
N ALA A 16 6.21 -13.62 4.84
CA ALA A 16 6.45 -12.98 3.55
C ALA A 16 5.21 -13.14 2.66
N LEU A 17 4.77 -12.04 2.05
CA LEU A 17 3.64 -12.01 1.12
C LEU A 17 4.10 -11.46 -0.23
N THR A 18 3.69 -12.13 -1.31
CA THR A 18 3.97 -11.68 -2.67
C THR A 18 2.69 -11.20 -3.33
N PHE A 19 2.73 -9.96 -3.85
CA PHE A 19 1.66 -9.33 -4.62
C PHE A 19 2.05 -9.31 -6.09
N GLY A 20 1.08 -9.56 -6.97
CA GLY A 20 1.29 -9.59 -8.40
C GLY A 20 1.92 -10.89 -8.90
N SER A 21 2.33 -10.89 -10.17
CA SER A 21 2.91 -12.04 -10.85
C SER A 21 3.96 -11.62 -11.88
N GLY A 22 4.83 -12.56 -12.26
CA GLY A 22 5.88 -12.32 -13.24
C GLY A 22 6.83 -11.19 -12.81
N ASP A 23 7.24 -10.37 -13.77
CA ASP A 23 8.21 -9.28 -13.54
C ASP A 23 7.69 -8.14 -12.66
N LYS A 24 6.37 -8.10 -12.43
CA LYS A 24 5.72 -7.11 -11.58
C LYS A 24 5.46 -7.60 -10.16
N ALA A 25 5.84 -8.83 -9.84
CA ALA A 25 5.68 -9.37 -8.50
C ALA A 25 6.55 -8.62 -7.50
N VAL A 26 5.98 -8.28 -6.34
CA VAL A 26 6.69 -7.65 -5.23
C VAL A 26 6.44 -8.42 -3.95
N THR A 27 7.50 -8.66 -3.17
CA THR A 27 7.43 -9.39 -1.91
C THR A 27 7.72 -8.45 -0.76
N VAL A 28 6.94 -8.54 0.31
CA VAL A 28 7.11 -7.80 1.57
C VAL A 28 7.11 -8.76 2.74
N GLY A 29 7.65 -8.31 3.87
CA GLY A 29 7.74 -9.14 5.07
C GLY A 29 8.95 -10.10 5.05
N GLY A 30 8.90 -11.10 5.90
CA GLY A 30 9.96 -12.10 6.05
C GLY A 30 11.04 -11.74 7.06
N GLU A 31 11.01 -10.55 7.65
CA GLU A 31 11.91 -10.13 8.73
C GLU A 31 11.65 -10.90 10.01
N ASN A 32 12.71 -11.12 10.78
CA ASN A 32 12.67 -11.78 12.09
C ASN A 32 13.11 -10.88 13.23
N GLY A 33 13.07 -9.58 13.05
CA GLY A 33 13.37 -8.57 14.06
C GLY A 33 12.75 -7.22 13.68
N LEU A 34 13.01 -6.21 14.50
CA LEU A 34 12.49 -4.86 14.25
C LEU A 34 13.26 -4.17 13.12
N PRO A 35 12.60 -3.46 12.20
CA PRO A 35 13.25 -2.89 11.00
C PRO A 35 14.40 -1.93 11.29
N PHE A 36 14.36 -1.22 12.43
CA PHE A 36 15.42 -0.29 12.85
C PHE A 36 16.59 -0.98 13.57
N LEU A 37 16.46 -2.26 13.90
CA LEU A 37 17.52 -3.10 14.50
C LEU A 37 18.10 -4.06 13.44
N SER A 38 18.41 -3.56 12.26
CA SER A 38 18.90 -4.36 11.13
C SER A 38 20.23 -5.10 11.42
N PHE A 39 20.95 -4.67 12.45
CA PHE A 39 22.19 -5.36 12.90
C PHE A 39 21.90 -6.65 13.70
N GLU A 40 20.67 -6.85 14.18
CA GLU A 40 20.24 -8.04 14.94
C GLU A 40 19.57 -9.09 14.07
N CYS A 41 18.97 -8.68 12.96
CA CYS A 41 18.05 -9.53 12.21
C CYS A 41 18.26 -9.44 10.69
N SER A 42 17.68 -10.39 9.97
CA SER A 42 17.58 -10.35 8.52
C SER A 42 16.32 -9.60 8.09
N ILE A 43 16.48 -8.64 7.17
CA ILE A 43 15.39 -7.93 6.50
C ILE A 43 15.47 -8.27 5.00
N PRO A 44 14.90 -9.39 4.58
CA PRO A 44 15.07 -9.90 3.21
C PRO A 44 14.36 -9.04 2.17
N ASN A 45 13.26 -8.36 2.55
CA ASN A 45 12.47 -7.54 1.65
C ASN A 45 12.35 -6.13 2.21
N ARG A 46 12.56 -5.12 1.36
CA ARG A 46 12.40 -3.72 1.76
C ARG A 46 10.91 -3.40 1.94
N PRO A 47 10.55 -2.57 2.92
CA PRO A 47 9.22 -2.00 3.01
C PRO A 47 8.85 -1.29 1.70
N LEU A 48 7.59 -1.41 1.29
CA LEU A 48 7.05 -0.76 0.11
C LEU A 48 5.97 0.23 0.52
N ILE A 49 5.88 1.31 -0.25
CA ILE A 49 4.78 2.27 -0.11
C ILE A 49 3.66 1.84 -1.05
N ALA A 50 2.49 1.55 -0.49
CA ALA A 50 1.27 1.39 -1.25
C ALA A 50 0.55 2.74 -1.31
N LEU A 51 0.12 3.18 -2.49
CA LEU A 51 -0.70 4.37 -2.64
C LEU A 51 -2.17 3.98 -2.60
N GLU A 52 -2.93 4.59 -1.68
CA GLU A 52 -4.37 4.38 -1.58
C GLU A 52 -5.11 5.22 -2.62
N ILE A 53 -6.04 4.59 -3.31
CA ILE A 53 -7.05 5.24 -4.14
C ILE A 53 -8.44 4.90 -3.61
N GLN A 54 -9.44 5.69 -4.00
CA GLN A 54 -10.81 5.49 -3.56
C GLN A 54 -11.75 5.30 -4.77
N ASP A 55 -12.84 4.59 -4.55
CA ASP A 55 -13.89 4.41 -5.55
C ASP A 55 -14.79 5.65 -5.72
N VAL A 56 -14.74 6.55 -4.74
CA VAL A 56 -15.43 7.85 -4.75
C VAL A 56 -14.41 8.96 -4.62
N ALA A 57 -14.53 10.00 -5.44
CA ALA A 57 -13.64 11.15 -5.36
C ALA A 57 -13.74 11.81 -3.97
N PRO A 58 -12.61 12.00 -3.26
CA PRO A 58 -12.62 12.56 -1.92
C PRO A 58 -12.95 14.06 -1.96
N SER A 59 -14.09 14.43 -1.35
CA SER A 59 -14.53 15.83 -1.25
C SER A 59 -13.97 16.55 -0.03
N ASP A 60 -13.56 15.80 0.98
CA ASP A 60 -13.11 16.27 2.29
C ASP A 60 -11.58 16.42 2.41
N TRP A 61 -10.84 16.16 1.35
CA TRP A 61 -9.39 16.31 1.35
C TRP A 61 -8.96 17.78 1.22
N PRO A 62 -7.84 18.16 1.88
CA PRO A 62 -7.25 19.48 1.69
C PRO A 62 -6.91 19.74 0.21
N ASP A 63 -7.04 20.99 -0.22
CA ASP A 63 -6.77 21.41 -1.59
C ASP A 63 -5.37 21.05 -2.08
N THR A 64 -4.39 21.10 -1.19
CA THR A 64 -3.00 20.71 -1.51
C THR A 64 -2.87 19.26 -1.94
N VAL A 65 -3.66 18.37 -1.33
CA VAL A 65 -3.68 16.94 -1.70
C VAL A 65 -4.52 16.74 -2.94
N ARG A 66 -5.70 17.36 -3.03
CA ARG A 66 -6.59 17.23 -4.19
C ARG A 66 -5.92 17.66 -5.49
N LYS A 67 -5.11 18.72 -5.47
CA LYS A 67 -4.37 19.20 -6.64
C LYS A 67 -3.42 18.19 -7.23
N VAL A 68 -2.85 17.29 -6.42
CA VAL A 68 -1.96 16.22 -6.91
C VAL A 68 -2.71 15.24 -7.81
N TYR A 69 -3.99 15.01 -7.51
CA TYR A 69 -4.84 14.03 -8.20
C TYR A 69 -5.92 14.68 -9.08
N ASP A 70 -5.73 15.96 -9.41
CA ASP A 70 -6.68 16.69 -10.26
C ASP A 70 -6.81 16.03 -11.63
N GLY A 71 -8.06 15.86 -12.09
CA GLY A 71 -8.38 15.19 -13.35
C GLY A 71 -8.23 13.67 -13.36
N VAL A 72 -7.82 13.02 -12.26
CA VAL A 72 -7.71 11.55 -12.18
C VAL A 72 -8.53 10.93 -11.06
N SER A 73 -8.81 11.68 -9.99
CA SER A 73 -9.52 11.17 -8.81
C SER A 73 -11.01 10.85 -9.02
N ASP A 74 -11.57 11.23 -10.15
CA ASP A 74 -12.94 10.92 -10.57
C ASP A 74 -13.10 9.49 -11.09
N SER A 75 -12.00 8.81 -11.40
CA SER A 75 -12.00 7.45 -11.94
C SER A 75 -10.93 6.59 -11.26
N PRO A 76 -11.31 5.56 -10.50
CA PRO A 76 -10.35 4.66 -9.84
C PRO A 76 -9.30 4.09 -10.80
N ALA A 77 -9.69 3.72 -12.01
CA ALA A 77 -8.78 3.19 -13.02
C ALA A 77 -7.75 4.21 -13.50
N LYS A 78 -8.17 5.46 -13.75
CA LYS A 78 -7.23 6.54 -14.11
C LYS A 78 -6.31 6.87 -12.95
N TRP A 79 -6.86 6.91 -11.75
CA TRP A 79 -6.11 7.20 -10.54
C TRP A 79 -5.05 6.13 -10.26
N ALA A 80 -5.41 4.84 -10.39
CA ALA A 80 -4.45 3.74 -10.24
C ALA A 80 -3.31 3.83 -11.26
N ARG A 81 -3.62 4.12 -12.53
CA ARG A 81 -2.60 4.33 -13.57
C ARG A 81 -1.69 5.52 -13.27
N PHE A 82 -2.26 6.63 -12.82
CA PHE A 82 -1.47 7.79 -12.40
C PHE A 82 -0.52 7.45 -11.26
N CYS A 83 -0.99 6.72 -10.24
CA CYS A 83 -0.14 6.24 -9.15
C CYS A 83 1.01 5.37 -9.65
N GLN A 84 0.74 4.48 -10.60
CA GLN A 84 1.76 3.60 -11.18
C GLN A 84 2.74 4.38 -12.07
N ASP A 85 2.23 5.15 -13.03
CA ASP A 85 3.04 5.70 -14.13
C ASP A 85 3.74 7.01 -13.73
N SER A 86 3.08 7.86 -12.96
CA SER A 86 3.60 9.18 -12.58
C SER A 86 4.26 9.19 -11.21
N LEU A 87 3.74 8.41 -10.26
CA LEU A 87 4.26 8.37 -8.89
C LEU A 87 5.13 7.15 -8.59
N GLY A 88 5.24 6.21 -9.54
CA GLY A 88 6.09 5.02 -9.43
C GLY A 88 5.62 4.01 -8.38
N ALA A 89 4.33 4.00 -8.03
CA ALA A 89 3.77 3.05 -7.07
C ALA A 89 3.87 1.62 -7.59
N LYS A 90 4.42 0.74 -6.77
CA LYS A 90 4.48 -0.70 -7.05
C LYS A 90 3.24 -1.44 -6.56
N ILE A 91 2.55 -0.87 -5.58
CA ILE A 91 1.30 -1.39 -5.02
C ILE A 91 0.30 -0.24 -4.96
N VAL A 92 -0.91 -0.49 -5.40
CA VAL A 92 -2.05 0.42 -5.26
C VAL A 92 -3.10 -0.29 -4.41
N ALA A 93 -3.59 0.38 -3.37
CA ALA A 93 -4.64 -0.11 -2.49
C ALA A 93 -5.96 0.58 -2.84
N LEU A 94 -6.97 -0.16 -3.26
CA LEU A 94 -8.30 0.38 -3.52
C LEU A 94 -9.15 0.33 -2.24
N ARG A 95 -9.62 1.49 -1.81
CA ARG A 95 -10.56 1.64 -0.71
C ARG A 95 -11.96 1.91 -1.24
N LEU A 96 -12.88 1.00 -0.93
CA LEU A 96 -14.29 1.09 -1.34
C LEU A 96 -15.09 1.97 -0.36
N THR A 97 -14.86 3.26 -0.39
CA THR A 97 -15.52 4.23 0.51
C THR A 97 -16.98 4.41 0.19
N GLY A 98 -17.38 4.19 -1.07
CA GLY A 98 -18.79 4.29 -1.50
C GLY A 98 -19.71 3.22 -0.90
N THR A 99 -19.17 2.10 -0.41
CA THR A 99 -19.96 1.06 0.26
C THR A 99 -20.33 1.42 1.71
N HIS A 100 -19.70 2.45 2.29
CA HIS A 100 -19.97 2.85 3.66
C HIS A 100 -21.41 3.36 3.81
N PRO A 101 -22.19 2.90 4.84
CA PRO A 101 -23.60 3.28 5.02
C PRO A 101 -23.84 4.78 5.13
N ASP A 102 -22.93 5.50 5.78
CA ASP A 102 -23.03 6.96 5.98
C ASP A 102 -22.49 7.77 4.78
N ARG A 103 -22.12 7.10 3.68
CA ARG A 103 -21.72 7.74 2.42
C ARG A 103 -22.74 7.39 1.33
N GLU A 104 -22.31 6.71 0.26
CA GLU A 104 -23.20 6.40 -0.86
C GLU A 104 -24.00 5.10 -0.68
N ASN A 105 -23.65 4.31 0.34
CA ASN A 105 -24.27 3.02 0.64
C ASN A 105 -24.42 2.11 -0.60
N ARG A 106 -23.37 2.09 -1.45
CA ARG A 106 -23.37 1.28 -2.68
C ARG A 106 -23.44 -0.19 -2.36
N SER A 107 -24.08 -0.94 -3.25
CA SER A 107 -24.21 -2.40 -3.14
C SER A 107 -22.87 -3.11 -3.39
N ALA A 108 -22.80 -4.39 -3.00
CA ALA A 108 -21.67 -5.24 -3.29
C ALA A 108 -21.45 -5.39 -4.82
N GLU A 109 -22.54 -5.46 -5.59
CA GLU A 109 -22.51 -5.55 -7.05
C GLU A 109 -21.88 -4.30 -7.68
N ASP A 110 -22.14 -3.12 -7.14
CA ASP A 110 -21.53 -1.87 -7.61
C ASP A 110 -20.03 -1.82 -7.24
N ALA A 111 -19.66 -2.31 -6.06
CA ALA A 111 -18.26 -2.42 -5.66
C ALA A 111 -17.47 -3.36 -6.59
N VAL A 112 -18.06 -4.50 -6.99
CA VAL A 112 -17.44 -5.43 -7.95
C VAL A 112 -17.15 -4.75 -9.28
N LYS A 113 -18.07 -3.92 -9.81
CA LYS A 113 -17.85 -3.17 -11.05
C LYS A 113 -16.65 -2.22 -11.01
N THR A 114 -16.30 -1.75 -9.82
CA THR A 114 -15.13 -0.87 -9.63
C THR A 114 -13.81 -1.66 -9.67
N VAL A 115 -13.85 -2.95 -9.29
CA VAL A 115 -12.64 -3.80 -9.19
C VAL A 115 -12.35 -4.55 -10.50
N THR A 116 -13.37 -4.77 -11.32
CA THR A 116 -13.26 -5.47 -12.62
C THR A 116 -13.00 -4.51 -13.78
#